data_17965d106745adb5d4785a92ec0aa941
#
_entry.id   17965d106745adb5d4785a92ec0aa941
#
_cell.length_a   1.000
_cell.length_b   1.000
_cell.length_c   1.000
_cell.angle_alpha   90.00
_cell.angle_beta   90.00
_cell.angle_gamma   90.00
#
_symmetry.space_group_name_H-M   'P 1'
#
loop_
_entity.id
_entity.type
_entity.pdbx_description
1 polymer ?
#
loop_
_entity_poly.entity_id
_entity_poly.type
_entity_poly.pdbx_seq_one_letter_code
_entity_poly.pdbx_strand_id
1 'polypeptide(L)'
;MFKDFSFIVDIDGTICPIKGKEEKYENIVPYKNVVEKLKYYHDNGARIILFTSRNMNSYNGNIGLINKNTAKILLNWLEKWEIPYDEIIYGKPWPGHKGFYVDDRSVRPDEFLKYSVEELNEICNKSKEASK
;
A
#
# COMPACT_ATOMS: atom_id res chain seq x y z
N MET A 1 -16.02 -9.60 -11.31
CA MET A 1 -15.59 -10.63 -10.32
C MET A 1 -15.34 -10.02 -8.95
N PHE A 2 -14.57 -8.94 -8.87
CA PHE A 2 -14.24 -8.31 -7.57
C PHE A 2 -14.91 -6.95 -7.35
N LYS A 3 -16.06 -6.74 -7.94
CA LYS A 3 -16.79 -5.47 -7.94
C LYS A 3 -17.01 -4.87 -6.53
N ASP A 4 -17.24 -5.72 -5.53
CA ASP A 4 -17.54 -5.26 -4.18
C ASP A 4 -16.31 -5.31 -3.25
N PHE A 5 -15.12 -5.55 -3.81
CA PHE A 5 -13.87 -5.61 -3.04
C PHE A 5 -13.09 -4.32 -3.15
N SER A 6 -12.62 -3.84 -2.01
CA SER A 6 -11.69 -2.72 -1.94
C SER A 6 -10.41 -3.17 -1.26
N PHE A 7 -9.28 -2.81 -1.85
CA PHE A 7 -7.97 -3.04 -1.24
C PHE A 7 -7.37 -1.69 -0.88
N ILE A 8 -7.00 -1.54 0.37
CA ILE A 8 -6.28 -0.35 0.85
C ILE A 8 -4.82 -0.77 0.98
N VAL A 9 -3.96 -0.21 0.13
CA VAL A 9 -2.62 -0.73 -0.10
C VAL A 9 -1.56 0.29 0.27
N ASP A 10 -0.64 -0.11 1.13
CA ASP A 10 0.56 0.66 1.46
C ASP A 10 1.52 0.67 0.26
N ILE A 11 2.42 1.62 0.20
CA ILE A 11 3.36 1.76 -0.90
C ILE A 11 4.77 1.30 -0.51
N ASP A 12 5.45 2.05 0.36
CA ASP A 12 6.84 1.77 0.72
C ASP A 12 6.93 0.52 1.61
N GLY A 13 7.64 -0.49 1.14
CA GLY A 13 7.72 -1.79 1.79
C GLY A 13 6.64 -2.78 1.37
N THR A 14 5.72 -2.38 0.49
CA THR A 14 4.60 -3.22 0.03
C THR A 14 4.56 -3.33 -1.49
N ILE A 15 4.44 -2.21 -2.20
CA ILE A 15 4.48 -2.18 -3.67
C ILE A 15 5.92 -2.08 -4.16
N CYS A 16 6.78 -1.45 -3.37
CA CYS A 16 8.19 -1.25 -3.69
C CYS A 16 9.04 -1.37 -2.43
N PRO A 17 10.37 -1.54 -2.59
CA PRO A 17 11.28 -1.50 -1.45
C PRO A 17 11.25 -0.14 -0.74
N ILE A 18 11.62 -0.14 0.53
CA ILE A 18 11.83 1.09 1.28
C ILE A 18 13.12 1.75 0.75
N LYS A 19 13.02 3.05 0.47
CA LYS A 19 14.14 3.81 -0.09
C LYS A 19 15.33 3.86 0.88
N GLY A 20 16.54 3.58 0.36
CA GLY A 20 17.77 3.81 1.09
C GLY A 20 18.16 5.30 1.07
N LYS A 21 19.13 5.68 1.89
CA LYS A 21 19.55 7.08 2.04
C LYS A 21 20.05 7.71 0.73
N GLU A 22 20.75 6.93 -0.09
CA GLU A 22 21.36 7.41 -1.33
C GLU A 22 20.44 7.27 -2.54
N GLU A 23 19.29 6.64 -2.37
CA GLU A 23 18.33 6.43 -3.45
C GLU A 23 17.36 7.61 -3.57
N LYS A 24 16.81 7.76 -4.78
CA LYS A 24 15.73 8.71 -5.04
C LYS A 24 14.44 7.95 -5.30
N TYR A 25 13.33 8.47 -4.82
CA TYR A 25 12.02 7.86 -5.03
C TYR A 25 11.72 7.60 -6.51
N GLU A 26 12.13 8.51 -7.37
CA GLU A 26 11.92 8.40 -8.82
C GLU A 26 12.55 7.15 -9.43
N ASN A 27 13.63 6.66 -8.81
CA ASN A 27 14.44 5.55 -9.33
C ASN A 27 14.13 4.20 -8.70
N ILE A 28 13.19 4.13 -7.75
CA ILE A 28 12.84 2.87 -7.11
C ILE A 28 12.04 2.01 -8.10
N VAL A 29 12.42 0.73 -8.17
CA VAL A 29 11.74 -0.25 -9.02
C VAL A 29 10.69 -0.98 -8.17
N PRO A 30 9.42 -0.99 -8.58
CA PRO A 30 8.39 -1.70 -7.81
C PRO A 30 8.55 -3.21 -7.90
N TYR A 31 7.94 -3.92 -6.96
CA TYR A 31 7.85 -5.38 -7.00
C TYR A 31 6.90 -5.80 -8.11
N LYS A 32 7.46 -6.43 -9.14
CA LYS A 32 6.71 -6.81 -10.34
C LYS A 32 5.47 -7.66 -10.03
N ASN A 33 5.62 -8.66 -9.18
CA ASN A 33 4.53 -9.57 -8.83
C ASN A 33 3.40 -8.86 -8.06
N VAL A 34 3.72 -7.90 -7.22
CA VAL A 34 2.70 -7.10 -6.51
C VAL A 34 1.92 -6.24 -7.51
N VAL A 35 2.63 -5.58 -8.42
CA VAL A 35 1.99 -4.75 -9.46
C VAL A 35 1.08 -5.60 -10.34
N GLU A 36 1.52 -6.77 -10.75
CA GLU A 36 0.72 -7.70 -11.55
C GLU A 36 -0.54 -8.16 -10.81
N LYS A 37 -0.42 -8.44 -9.51
CA LYS A 37 -1.58 -8.84 -8.69
C LYS A 37 -2.58 -7.69 -8.54
N LEU A 38 -2.10 -6.47 -8.34
CA LEU A 38 -2.95 -5.28 -8.29
C LEU A 38 -3.69 -5.07 -9.61
N LYS A 39 -2.99 -5.22 -10.74
CA LYS A 39 -3.61 -5.13 -12.07
C LYS A 39 -4.69 -6.19 -12.24
N TYR A 40 -4.42 -7.42 -11.82
CA TYR A 40 -5.39 -8.51 -11.89
C TYR A 40 -6.68 -8.15 -11.13
N TYR A 41 -6.56 -7.70 -9.89
CA TYR A 41 -7.73 -7.30 -9.10
C TYR A 41 -8.46 -6.12 -9.72
N HIS A 42 -7.72 -5.09 -10.12
CA HIS A 42 -8.31 -3.86 -10.68
C HIS A 42 -9.02 -4.15 -12.01
N ASP A 43 -8.40 -4.93 -12.89
CA ASP A 43 -8.99 -5.30 -14.17
C ASP A 43 -10.27 -6.13 -14.01
N ASN A 44 -10.42 -6.81 -12.89
CA ASN A 44 -11.60 -7.62 -12.57
C ASN A 44 -12.56 -6.93 -11.60
N GLY A 45 -12.48 -5.61 -11.49
CA GLY A 45 -13.50 -4.78 -10.86
C GLY A 45 -13.22 -4.33 -9.43
N ALA A 46 -12.11 -4.76 -8.82
CA ALA A 46 -11.79 -4.32 -7.47
C ALA A 46 -11.36 -2.85 -7.45
N ARG A 47 -11.66 -2.17 -6.34
CA ARG A 47 -11.21 -0.80 -6.08
C ARG A 47 -9.87 -0.84 -5.37
N ILE A 48 -8.92 -0.05 -5.83
CA ILE A 48 -7.60 0.08 -5.22
C ILE A 48 -7.44 1.47 -4.63
N ILE A 49 -7.21 1.54 -3.34
CA ILE A 49 -6.95 2.79 -2.63
C ILE A 49 -5.53 2.70 -2.07
N LEU A 50 -4.66 3.59 -2.53
CA LEU A 50 -3.30 3.67 -1.99
C LEU A 50 -3.32 4.54 -0.74
N PHE A 51 -2.70 4.08 0.33
CA PHE A 51 -2.64 4.78 1.60
C PHE A 51 -1.19 4.78 2.10
N THR A 52 -0.56 5.96 2.13
CA THR A 52 0.88 6.05 2.33
C THR A 52 1.26 6.99 3.47
N SER A 53 2.27 6.57 4.23
CA SER A 53 2.94 7.41 5.22
C SER A 53 4.21 8.05 4.66
N ARG A 54 4.41 8.02 3.34
CA ARG A 54 5.61 8.60 2.72
C ARG A 54 5.80 10.04 3.15
N ASN A 55 7.01 10.36 3.59
CA ASN A 55 7.44 11.67 4.09
C ASN A 55 6.72 12.17 5.35
N MET A 56 5.98 11.30 6.06
CA MET A 56 5.41 11.65 7.36
C MET A 56 6.51 11.96 8.39
N ASN A 57 7.58 11.18 8.39
CA ASN A 57 8.74 11.45 9.25
C ASN A 57 9.48 12.72 8.79
N SER A 58 9.71 12.87 7.49
CA SER A 58 10.48 14.00 6.92
C SER A 58 9.84 15.35 7.21
N TYR A 59 8.51 15.42 7.23
CA TYR A 59 7.77 16.68 7.41
C TYR A 59 6.98 16.72 8.72
N ASN A 60 7.29 15.85 9.68
CA ASN A 60 6.61 15.81 10.97
C ASN A 60 5.07 15.78 10.86
N GLY A 61 4.57 15.01 9.91
CA GLY A 61 3.13 14.85 9.69
C GLY A 61 2.44 16.04 9.05
N ASN A 62 3.18 17.00 8.53
CA ASN A 62 2.58 18.18 7.88
C ASN A 62 2.05 17.81 6.50
N ILE A 63 0.74 17.60 6.41
CA ILE A 63 0.06 17.16 5.19
C ILE A 63 0.23 18.16 4.05
N GLY A 64 0.22 19.46 4.34
CA GLY A 64 0.41 20.49 3.33
C GLY A 64 1.76 20.39 2.64
N LEU A 65 2.82 20.15 3.41
CA LEU A 65 4.17 19.96 2.85
C LEU A 65 4.27 18.65 2.08
N ILE A 66 3.62 17.60 2.55
CA ILE A 66 3.57 16.31 1.84
C ILE A 66 2.87 16.49 0.49
N ASN A 67 1.72 17.14 0.47
CA ASN A 67 1.00 17.41 -0.79
C ASN A 67 1.85 18.22 -1.77
N LYS A 68 2.56 19.21 -1.26
CA LYS A 68 3.39 20.06 -2.12
C LYS A 68 4.61 19.33 -2.68
N ASN A 69 5.31 18.57 -1.84
CA ASN A 69 6.64 18.03 -2.19
C ASN A 69 6.63 16.55 -2.59
N THR A 70 5.68 15.76 -2.12
CA THR A 70 5.64 14.31 -2.31
C THR A 70 4.72 13.88 -3.44
N ALA A 71 3.56 14.55 -3.57
CA ALA A 71 2.49 14.07 -4.45
C ALA A 71 2.94 13.96 -5.90
N LYS A 72 3.56 14.99 -6.47
CA LYS A 72 3.93 15.00 -7.88
C LYS A 72 4.90 13.87 -8.23
N ILE A 73 5.92 13.66 -7.41
CA ILE A 73 6.93 12.61 -7.61
C ILE A 73 6.26 11.24 -7.58
N LEU A 74 5.41 11.02 -6.59
CA LEU A 74 4.72 9.75 -6.43
C LEU A 74 3.75 9.48 -7.58
N LEU A 75 2.94 10.45 -7.96
CA LEU A 75 1.99 10.29 -9.06
C LEU A 75 2.69 9.99 -10.38
N ASN A 76 3.80 10.68 -10.66
CA ASN A 76 4.61 10.42 -11.84
C ASN A 76 5.19 9.00 -11.83
N TRP A 77 5.64 8.54 -10.67
CA TRP A 77 6.20 7.20 -10.50
C TRP A 77 5.12 6.12 -10.72
N LEU A 78 3.93 6.31 -10.17
CA LEU A 78 2.80 5.40 -10.36
C LEU A 78 2.41 5.29 -11.83
N GLU A 79 2.40 6.41 -12.54
CA GLU A 79 2.10 6.46 -13.97
C GLU A 79 3.19 5.76 -14.80
N LYS A 80 4.45 6.03 -14.48
CA LYS A 80 5.60 5.40 -15.15
C LYS A 80 5.53 3.88 -15.09
N TRP A 81 5.17 3.33 -13.96
CA TRP A 81 5.11 1.88 -13.75
C TRP A 81 3.73 1.29 -13.99
N GLU A 82 2.79 2.11 -14.45
CA GLU A 82 1.42 1.68 -14.76
C GLU A 82 0.73 0.95 -13.61
N ILE A 83 0.95 1.46 -12.39
CA ILE A 83 0.35 0.89 -11.18
C ILE A 83 -1.09 1.40 -11.08
N PRO A 84 -2.09 0.51 -11.03
CA PRO A 84 -3.49 0.93 -10.98
C PRO A 84 -3.87 1.43 -9.59
N TYR A 85 -4.66 2.47 -9.52
CA TYR A 85 -5.30 2.93 -8.30
C TYR A 85 -6.50 3.82 -8.64
N ASP A 86 -7.50 3.83 -7.77
CA ASP A 86 -8.68 4.66 -7.91
C ASP A 86 -8.61 5.89 -7.04
N GLU A 87 -7.92 5.78 -5.91
CA GLU A 87 -7.69 6.88 -4.97
C GLU A 87 -6.31 6.75 -4.35
N ILE A 88 -5.77 7.88 -3.93
CA ILE A 88 -4.54 7.90 -3.13
C ILE A 88 -4.73 8.83 -1.93
N ILE A 89 -4.36 8.35 -0.75
CA ILE A 89 -4.47 9.08 0.51
C ILE A 89 -3.08 9.18 1.12
N TYR A 90 -2.65 10.42 1.36
CA TYR A 90 -1.43 10.71 2.09
C TYR A 90 -1.73 10.84 3.59
N GLY A 91 -0.71 10.84 4.41
CA GLY A 91 -0.89 11.08 5.83
C GLY A 91 -1.27 9.85 6.65
N LYS A 92 -1.01 8.65 6.12
CA LYS A 92 -1.13 7.44 6.92
C LYS A 92 -0.24 7.61 8.17
N PRO A 93 -0.77 7.41 9.37
CA PRO A 93 0.05 7.50 10.58
C PRO A 93 1.27 6.60 10.49
N TRP A 94 2.43 7.16 10.79
CA TRP A 94 3.67 6.39 10.77
C TRP A 94 4.00 5.95 12.20
N PRO A 95 4.16 4.64 12.45
CA PRO A 95 4.35 4.14 13.82
C PRO A 95 5.79 4.31 14.36
N GLY A 96 6.66 4.98 13.60
CA GLY A 96 8.07 5.04 13.93
C GLY A 96 8.80 3.75 13.56
N HIS A 97 10.06 3.66 13.96
CA HIS A 97 10.89 2.49 13.63
C HIS A 97 10.59 1.27 14.50
N LYS A 98 9.89 1.46 15.63
CA LYS A 98 9.62 0.37 16.60
C LYS A 98 8.14 0.01 16.73
N GLY A 99 7.24 0.81 16.13
CA GLY A 99 5.81 0.58 16.25
C GLY A 99 5.25 -0.35 15.19
N PHE A 100 3.99 -0.68 15.34
CA PHE A 100 3.28 -1.62 14.45
C PHE A 100 1.87 -1.10 14.17
N TYR A 101 1.32 -1.52 13.02
CA TYR A 101 -0.11 -1.39 12.74
C TYR A 101 -0.82 -2.63 13.28
N VAL A 102 -1.92 -2.44 13.97
CA VAL A 102 -2.75 -3.52 14.50
C VAL A 102 -4.16 -3.37 13.94
N ASP A 103 -4.62 -4.34 13.19
CA ASP A 103 -5.89 -4.25 12.48
C ASP A 103 -6.42 -5.67 12.22
N ASP A 104 -7.75 -5.83 12.27
CA ASP A 104 -8.41 -7.12 12.07
C ASP A 104 -8.62 -7.49 10.59
N ARG A 105 -8.43 -6.54 9.68
CA ARG A 105 -8.62 -6.75 8.23
C ARG A 105 -7.34 -6.56 7.43
N SER A 106 -6.20 -6.63 8.07
CA SER A 106 -4.90 -6.46 7.42
C SER A 106 -4.31 -7.81 7.03
N VAL A 107 -3.71 -7.84 5.85
CA VAL A 107 -2.93 -8.99 5.39
C VAL A 107 -1.52 -8.51 5.04
N ARG A 108 -0.55 -9.42 5.15
CA ARG A 108 0.83 -9.12 4.83
C ARG A 108 1.04 -9.21 3.31
N PRO A 109 2.05 -8.52 2.76
CA PRO A 109 2.32 -8.56 1.32
C PRO A 109 2.48 -9.97 0.75
N ASP A 110 3.17 -10.86 1.47
CA ASP A 110 3.34 -12.26 1.06
C ASP A 110 2.01 -13.01 1.03
N GLU A 111 1.13 -12.78 1.99
CA GLU A 111 -0.21 -13.35 2.03
C GLU A 111 -1.06 -12.85 0.86
N PHE A 112 -0.99 -11.54 0.58
CA PHE A 112 -1.70 -10.93 -0.55
C PHE A 112 -1.31 -11.58 -1.88
N LEU A 113 -0.04 -11.91 -2.04
CA LEU A 113 0.45 -12.57 -3.25
C LEU A 113 0.04 -14.03 -3.36
N LYS A 114 0.02 -14.74 -2.22
CA LYS A 114 -0.13 -16.19 -2.18
C LYS A 114 -1.59 -16.66 -2.19
N TYR A 115 -2.48 -15.94 -1.48
CA TYR A 115 -3.81 -16.43 -1.16
C TYR A 115 -4.92 -15.77 -1.98
N SER A 116 -6.02 -16.52 -2.19
CA SER A 116 -7.25 -15.98 -2.79
C SER A 116 -7.98 -15.07 -1.80
N VAL A 117 -8.96 -14.30 -2.29
CA VAL A 117 -9.77 -13.43 -1.42
C VAL A 117 -10.52 -14.22 -0.36
N GLU A 118 -10.98 -15.43 -0.67
CA GLU A 118 -11.64 -16.32 0.27
C GLU A 118 -10.70 -16.74 1.39
N GLU A 119 -9.48 -17.13 1.02
CA GLU A 119 -8.43 -17.49 1.96
C GLU A 119 -7.98 -16.31 2.83
N LEU A 120 -7.84 -15.12 2.23
CA LEU A 120 -7.51 -13.90 2.97
C LEU A 120 -8.58 -13.57 4.01
N ASN A 121 -9.85 -13.75 3.66
CA ASN A 121 -10.95 -13.56 4.59
C ASN A 121 -10.88 -14.54 5.77
N GLU A 122 -10.55 -15.79 5.50
CA GLU A 122 -10.38 -16.81 6.56
C GLU A 122 -9.23 -16.45 7.51
N ILE A 123 -8.10 -15.97 6.96
CA ILE A 123 -6.95 -15.55 7.75
C ILE A 123 -7.35 -14.44 8.72
N CYS A 124 -8.07 -13.44 8.25
CA CYS A 124 -8.53 -12.33 9.08
C CYS A 124 -9.53 -12.79 10.15
N ASN A 125 -10.45 -13.70 9.80
CA ASN A 125 -11.43 -14.21 10.74
C ASN A 125 -10.79 -15.06 11.83
N LYS A 126 -9.81 -15.89 11.50
CA LYS A 126 -9.06 -16.70 12.48
C LYS A 126 -8.34 -15.82 13.48
N SER A 127 -7.77 -14.71 13.02
CA SER A 127 -7.10 -13.75 13.90
C SER A 127 -8.06 -13.18 14.95
N LYS A 128 -9.27 -12.82 14.55
CA LYS A 128 -10.29 -12.30 15.48
C LYS A 128 -10.69 -13.36 16.52
N GLU A 129 -10.85 -14.61 16.09
CA GLU A 129 -11.22 -15.71 17.00
C GLU A 129 -10.12 -15.99 18.02
N ALA A 130 -8.87 -15.89 17.62
CA ALA A 130 -7.72 -16.07 18.51
C ALA A 130 -7.69 -15.05 19.66
N SER A 131 -8.37 -13.91 19.50
CA SER A 131 -8.43 -12.83 20.49
C SER A 131 -9.51 -13.02 21.56
N LYS A 132 -10.38 -14.03 21.40
CA LYS A 132 -11.49 -14.28 22.33
C LYS A 132 -11.05 -15.05 23.56
#